data_32af79c4d10c37a55a5c0a4f810d2ec6
#
_entry.id   32af79c4d10c37a55a5c0a4f810d2ec6
#
_cell.length_a   1.000
_cell.length_b   1.000
_cell.length_c   1.000
_cell.angle_alpha   90.00
_cell.angle_beta   90.00
_cell.angle_gamma   90.00
#
_symmetry.space_group_name_H-M   'P 1'
#
loop_
_entity.id
_entity.type
_entity.pdbx_description
1 polymer ?
#
loop_
_entity_poly.entity_id
_entity_poly.type
_entity_poly.pdbx_seq_one_letter_code
_entity_poly.pdbx_strand_id
1 'polypeptide(L)'
;LLEREGGLALLSLTVAERWLRQAQLTPGAEAVCAQPLLIPLRLKVTEGEKQALAAAQPALAQLGIDVHTDALHVTVRAVPLPLRQQNLQILIPELIGYLAQQNAFDVGNIAQWMARNLTSEQTSWNMAQAIALLADVERLCPQLVRTPPGGLLQPVDLHSAMNALKDE
;
A
#
# COMPACT_ATOMS: atom_id res chain seq x y z
N LEU A 1 -12.41 17.17 5.20
CA LEU A 1 -13.57 17.30 6.06
C LEU A 1 -14.73 16.53 5.45
N LEU A 2 -15.36 15.65 6.21
CA LEU A 2 -16.51 14.84 5.79
C LEU A 2 -17.73 15.17 6.63
N GLU A 3 -18.89 15.22 5.99
CA GLU A 3 -20.18 15.25 6.68
C GLU A 3 -20.64 13.82 6.99
N ARG A 4 -21.11 13.59 8.23
CA ARG A 4 -21.64 12.31 8.69
C ARG A 4 -22.94 12.53 9.47
N GLU A 5 -23.69 11.45 9.68
CA GLU A 5 -24.80 11.48 10.63
C GLU A 5 -24.28 11.93 12.01
N GLY A 6 -24.77 13.06 12.48
CA GLY A 6 -24.39 13.64 13.77
C GLY A 6 -23.27 14.67 13.74
N GLY A 7 -22.76 15.09 12.58
CA GLY A 7 -21.79 16.19 12.50
C GLY A 7 -20.71 16.04 11.42
N LEU A 8 -19.58 16.69 11.66
CA LEU A 8 -18.42 16.69 10.77
C LEU A 8 -17.29 15.82 11.33
N ALA A 9 -16.50 15.26 10.46
CA ALA A 9 -15.28 14.53 10.82
C ALA A 9 -14.12 14.90 9.88
N LEU A 10 -12.90 14.88 10.41
CA LEU A 10 -11.68 14.94 9.64
C LEU A 10 -11.31 13.53 9.19
N LEU A 11 -10.99 13.36 7.93
CA LEU A 11 -10.47 12.13 7.35
C LEU A 11 -9.00 12.33 6.98
N SER A 12 -8.15 11.40 7.40
CA SER A 12 -6.78 11.34 6.92
C SER A 12 -6.71 10.66 5.56
N LEU A 13 -6.50 11.44 4.51
CA LEU A 13 -6.35 10.91 3.13
C LEU A 13 -5.10 10.04 2.99
N THR A 14 -4.02 10.36 3.68
CA THR A 14 -2.79 9.57 3.70
C THR A 14 -3.01 8.18 4.32
N VAL A 15 -3.76 8.12 5.43
CA VAL A 15 -4.11 6.84 6.06
C VAL A 15 -5.05 6.04 5.16
N ALA A 16 -6.06 6.70 4.56
CA ALA A 16 -6.98 6.07 3.62
C ALA A 16 -6.23 5.49 2.40
N GLU A 17 -5.30 6.24 1.83
CA GLU A 17 -4.47 5.78 0.70
C GLU A 17 -3.63 4.55 1.08
N ARG A 18 -3.05 4.52 2.26
CA ARG A 18 -2.27 3.36 2.74
C ARG A 18 -3.13 2.11 2.84
N TRP A 19 -4.33 2.22 3.40
CA TRP A 19 -5.27 1.10 3.48
C TRP A 19 -5.74 0.63 2.10
N LEU A 20 -6.00 1.57 1.19
CA LEU A 20 -6.35 1.24 -0.19
C LEU A 20 -5.22 0.47 -0.89
N ARG A 21 -3.99 0.93 -0.77
CA ARG A 21 -2.81 0.25 -1.34
C ARG A 21 -2.63 -1.15 -0.77
N GLN A 22 -2.81 -1.33 0.53
CA GLN A 22 -2.78 -2.65 1.16
C GLN A 22 -3.86 -3.57 0.60
N ALA A 23 -5.08 -3.07 0.41
CA ALA A 23 -6.16 -3.84 -0.20
C ALA A 23 -5.86 -4.21 -1.66
N GLN A 24 -5.28 -3.31 -2.43
CA GLN A 24 -4.87 -3.56 -3.82
C GLN A 24 -3.72 -4.58 -3.92
N LEU A 25 -2.87 -4.66 -2.90
CA LEU A 25 -1.76 -5.61 -2.83
C LEU A 25 -2.15 -6.94 -2.20
N THR A 26 -3.30 -7.05 -1.57
CA THR A 26 -3.76 -8.28 -0.94
C THR A 26 -4.51 -9.13 -1.96
N PRO A 27 -4.04 -10.33 -2.32
CA PRO A 27 -4.75 -11.20 -3.24
C PRO A 27 -6.04 -11.70 -2.61
N GLY A 28 -7.10 -11.79 -3.43
CA GLY A 28 -8.36 -12.42 -3.07
C GLY A 28 -8.40 -13.88 -3.52
N ALA A 29 -9.46 -14.27 -4.21
CA ALA A 29 -9.57 -15.60 -4.83
C ALA A 29 -8.55 -15.81 -5.96
N GLU A 30 -8.11 -14.73 -6.59
CA GLU A 30 -7.10 -14.72 -7.65
C GLU A 30 -5.87 -13.91 -7.21
N ALA A 31 -4.73 -14.20 -7.85
CA ALA A 31 -3.51 -13.44 -7.66
C ALA A 31 -3.69 -11.96 -8.08
N VAL A 32 -2.93 -11.08 -7.45
CA VAL A 32 -2.86 -9.68 -7.87
C VAL A 32 -2.30 -9.60 -9.29
N CYS A 33 -2.90 -8.78 -10.14
CA CYS A 33 -2.48 -8.64 -11.53
C CYS A 33 -1.07 -8.06 -11.63
N ALA A 34 -0.16 -8.84 -12.21
CA ALA A 34 1.19 -8.39 -12.51
C ALA A 34 1.19 -7.55 -13.79
N GLN A 35 1.81 -6.37 -13.72
CA GLN A 35 1.97 -5.48 -14.87
C GLN A 35 3.43 -5.45 -15.30
N PRO A 36 3.73 -5.73 -16.58
CA PRO A 36 5.08 -5.78 -17.07
C PRO A 36 5.76 -4.40 -16.97
N LEU A 37 7.03 -4.40 -16.59
CA LEU A 37 7.87 -3.22 -16.63
C LEU A 37 8.35 -2.97 -18.06
N LEU A 38 8.42 -1.71 -18.46
CA LEU A 38 9.00 -1.33 -19.76
C LEU A 38 10.47 -1.73 -19.85
N ILE A 39 11.18 -1.55 -18.74
CA ILE A 39 12.58 -1.95 -18.60
C ILE A 39 12.65 -2.86 -17.36
N PRO A 40 12.95 -4.16 -17.52
CA PRO A 40 13.16 -5.04 -16.39
C PRO A 40 14.26 -4.54 -15.47
N LEU A 41 14.03 -4.65 -14.16
CA LEU A 41 15.01 -4.27 -13.16
C LEU A 41 15.93 -5.46 -12.84
N ARG A 42 17.22 -5.31 -13.07
CA ARG A 42 18.21 -6.32 -12.75
C ARG A 42 19.06 -5.89 -11.56
N LEU A 43 19.11 -6.74 -10.54
CA LEU A 43 19.83 -6.48 -9.30
C LEU A 43 20.77 -7.64 -8.98
N LYS A 44 21.92 -7.31 -8.41
CA LYS A 44 22.84 -8.29 -7.89
C LYS A 44 22.36 -8.76 -6.51
N VAL A 45 22.39 -10.08 -6.27
CA VAL A 45 21.92 -10.68 -5.02
C VAL A 45 22.96 -11.62 -4.44
N THR A 46 22.96 -11.75 -3.12
CA THR A 46 23.75 -12.76 -2.39
C THR A 46 23.07 -14.13 -2.46
N GLU A 47 23.80 -15.18 -2.12
CA GLU A 47 23.24 -16.55 -2.10
C GLU A 47 22.09 -16.67 -1.07
N GLY A 48 22.20 -16.02 0.09
CA GLY A 48 21.13 -16.00 1.10
C GLY A 48 19.86 -15.28 0.59
N GLU A 49 20.01 -14.16 -0.09
CA GLU A 49 18.91 -13.43 -0.71
C GLU A 49 18.25 -14.24 -1.83
N LYS A 50 19.06 -14.93 -2.63
CA LYS A 50 18.56 -15.81 -3.69
C LYS A 50 17.73 -16.96 -3.16
N GLN A 51 18.18 -17.61 -2.06
CA GLN A 51 17.42 -18.65 -1.39
C GLN A 51 16.09 -18.13 -0.83
N ALA A 52 16.11 -16.95 -0.20
CA ALA A 52 14.90 -16.30 0.29
C ALA A 52 13.91 -15.98 -0.83
N LEU A 53 14.39 -15.47 -1.97
CA LEU A 53 13.57 -15.21 -3.14
C LEU A 53 12.97 -16.49 -3.73
N ALA A 54 13.74 -17.56 -3.81
CA ALA A 54 13.26 -18.85 -4.30
C ALA A 54 12.15 -19.41 -3.40
N ALA A 55 12.32 -19.33 -2.09
CA ALA A 55 11.32 -19.76 -1.11
C ALA A 55 10.08 -18.86 -1.10
N ALA A 56 10.24 -17.56 -1.33
CA ALA A 56 9.14 -16.58 -1.38
C ALA A 56 8.44 -16.52 -2.75
N GLN A 57 8.96 -17.18 -3.78
CA GLN A 57 8.45 -17.07 -5.15
C GLN A 57 6.94 -17.33 -5.27
N PRO A 58 6.33 -18.35 -4.64
CA PRO A 58 4.89 -18.53 -4.70
C PRO A 58 4.11 -17.36 -4.13
N ALA A 59 4.57 -16.79 -3.01
CA ALA A 59 3.95 -15.63 -2.40
C ALA A 59 4.10 -14.38 -3.26
N LEU A 60 5.28 -14.15 -3.84
CA LEU A 60 5.54 -13.04 -4.76
C LEU A 60 4.67 -13.12 -6.01
N ALA A 61 4.48 -14.32 -6.57
CA ALA A 61 3.60 -14.54 -7.71
C ALA A 61 2.15 -14.18 -7.38
N GLN A 62 1.65 -14.53 -6.20
CA GLN A 62 0.31 -14.14 -5.75
C GLN A 62 0.17 -12.63 -5.57
N LEU A 63 1.24 -11.94 -5.22
CA LEU A 63 1.29 -10.48 -5.08
C LEU A 63 1.51 -9.74 -6.41
N GLY A 64 1.58 -10.44 -7.52
CA GLY A 64 1.78 -9.85 -8.85
C GLY A 64 3.21 -9.40 -9.11
N ILE A 65 4.19 -9.98 -8.39
CA ILE A 65 5.62 -9.70 -8.59
C ILE A 65 6.24 -10.87 -9.35
N ASP A 66 6.67 -10.63 -10.58
CA ASP A 66 7.36 -11.61 -11.42
C ASP A 66 8.86 -11.39 -11.34
N VAL A 67 9.54 -12.35 -10.72
CA VAL A 67 10.99 -12.35 -10.56
C VAL A 67 11.61 -13.58 -11.22
N HIS A 68 12.74 -13.36 -11.88
CA HIS A 68 13.58 -14.41 -12.42
C HIS A 68 14.97 -14.32 -11.80
N THR A 69 15.44 -15.41 -11.22
CA THR A 69 16.76 -15.48 -10.56
C THR A 69 17.73 -16.27 -11.41
N ASP A 70 18.87 -15.69 -11.72
CA ASP A 70 20.02 -16.38 -12.31
C ASP A 70 21.14 -16.61 -11.26
N ALA A 71 22.34 -17.00 -11.68
CA ALA A 71 23.43 -17.35 -10.78
C ALA A 71 23.81 -16.21 -9.80
N LEU A 72 23.77 -14.95 -10.23
CA LEU A 72 24.27 -13.79 -9.47
C LEU A 72 23.27 -12.63 -9.39
N HIS A 73 22.17 -12.69 -10.14
CA HIS A 73 21.23 -11.59 -10.27
C HIS A 73 19.79 -12.06 -10.13
N VAL A 74 18.95 -11.15 -9.71
CA VAL A 74 17.50 -11.24 -9.84
C VAL A 74 17.04 -10.19 -10.87
N THR A 75 16.12 -10.61 -11.74
CA THR A 75 15.46 -9.71 -12.70
C THR A 75 13.99 -9.62 -12.36
N VAL A 76 13.52 -8.43 -12.03
CA VAL A 76 12.10 -8.12 -11.83
C VAL A 76 11.51 -7.72 -13.17
N ARG A 77 10.52 -8.46 -13.66
CA ARG A 77 9.90 -8.26 -14.99
C ARG A 77 8.54 -7.61 -14.91
N ALA A 78 7.81 -7.87 -13.84
CA ALA A 78 6.48 -7.31 -13.62
C ALA A 78 6.25 -7.06 -12.15
N VAL A 79 5.42 -6.06 -11.84
CA VAL A 79 5.02 -5.67 -10.48
C VAL A 79 3.53 -5.31 -10.47
N PRO A 80 2.85 -5.36 -9.30
CA PRO A 80 1.47 -4.90 -9.21
C PRO A 80 1.38 -3.38 -9.40
N LEU A 81 0.19 -2.90 -9.77
CA LEU A 81 -0.06 -1.50 -10.09
C LEU A 81 0.45 -0.50 -9.02
N PRO A 82 0.23 -0.70 -7.71
CA PRO A 82 0.72 0.24 -6.70
C PRO A 82 2.24 0.41 -6.66
N LEU A 83 3.01 -0.60 -7.10
CA LEU A 83 4.47 -0.54 -7.11
C LEU A 83 5.03 0.12 -8.38
N ARG A 84 4.25 0.21 -9.43
CA ARG A 84 4.72 0.64 -10.74
C ARG A 84 5.25 2.06 -10.79
N GLN A 85 4.72 2.94 -9.95
CA GLN A 85 5.13 4.35 -9.83
C GLN A 85 6.17 4.60 -8.73
N GLN A 86 6.58 3.54 -8.03
CA GLN A 86 7.59 3.63 -6.97
C GLN A 86 9.01 3.56 -7.55
N ASN A 87 9.97 4.04 -6.76
CA ASN A 87 11.39 3.82 -7.08
C ASN A 87 11.77 2.38 -6.76
N LEU A 88 11.64 1.49 -7.74
CA LEU A 88 11.89 0.06 -7.59
C LEU A 88 13.37 -0.25 -7.31
N GLN A 89 14.30 0.62 -7.70
CA GLN A 89 15.72 0.46 -7.40
C GLN A 89 16.03 0.58 -5.91
N ILE A 90 15.15 1.22 -5.14
CA ILE A 90 15.22 1.31 -3.68
C ILE A 90 14.32 0.25 -3.05
N LEU A 91 13.07 0.17 -3.48
CA LEU A 91 12.05 -0.67 -2.85
C LEU A 91 12.36 -2.18 -2.98
N ILE A 92 12.81 -2.63 -4.15
CA ILE A 92 13.06 -4.07 -4.37
C ILE A 92 14.23 -4.59 -3.52
N PRO A 93 15.39 -3.93 -3.42
CA PRO A 93 16.43 -4.34 -2.49
C PRO A 93 15.97 -4.41 -1.03
N GLU A 94 15.16 -3.44 -0.59
CA GLU A 94 14.59 -3.44 0.76
C GLU A 94 13.62 -4.62 0.97
N LEU A 95 12.80 -4.93 -0.03
CA LEU A 95 11.91 -6.11 -0.01
C LEU A 95 12.73 -7.40 0.09
N ILE A 96 13.78 -7.54 -0.70
CA ILE A 96 14.68 -8.71 -0.66
C ILE A 96 15.31 -8.85 0.72
N GLY A 97 15.82 -7.75 1.29
CA GLY A 97 16.35 -7.71 2.64
C GLY A 97 15.34 -8.14 3.70
N TYR A 98 14.10 -7.68 3.58
CA TYR A 98 13.01 -8.09 4.45
C TYR A 98 12.73 -9.59 4.34
N LEU A 99 12.62 -10.14 3.13
CA LEU A 99 12.39 -11.56 2.88
C LEU A 99 13.53 -12.41 3.44
N ALA A 100 14.77 -11.98 3.31
CA ALA A 100 15.93 -12.71 3.82
C ALA A 100 15.96 -12.85 5.36
N GLN A 101 15.22 -11.98 6.07
CA GLN A 101 15.08 -12.03 7.52
C GLN A 101 13.87 -12.84 8.00
N GLN A 102 13.00 -13.30 7.10
CA GLN A 102 11.81 -14.06 7.45
C GLN A 102 12.06 -15.55 7.45
N ASN A 103 11.45 -16.26 8.40
CA ASN A 103 11.47 -17.72 8.45
C ASN A 103 10.29 -18.36 7.71
N ALA A 104 9.23 -17.60 7.49
CA ALA A 104 8.03 -18.01 6.77
C ALA A 104 7.51 -16.85 5.91
N PHE A 105 6.96 -17.19 4.74
CA PHE A 105 6.50 -16.20 3.77
C PHE A 105 4.98 -16.18 3.73
N ASP A 106 4.40 -15.33 4.54
CA ASP A 106 2.98 -15.05 4.54
C ASP A 106 2.67 -13.88 3.58
N VAL A 107 1.75 -14.13 2.65
CA VAL A 107 1.36 -13.16 1.62
C VAL A 107 0.79 -11.88 2.23
N GLY A 108 -0.01 -11.99 3.28
CA GLY A 108 -0.59 -10.85 3.99
C GLY A 108 0.47 -9.98 4.65
N ASN A 109 1.47 -10.59 5.28
CA ASN A 109 2.57 -9.87 5.92
C ASN A 109 3.45 -9.14 4.89
N ILE A 110 3.72 -9.77 3.75
CA ILE A 110 4.47 -9.14 2.66
C ILE A 110 3.67 -7.97 2.07
N ALA A 111 2.38 -8.14 1.82
CA ALA A 111 1.50 -7.07 1.34
C ALA A 111 1.45 -5.88 2.30
N GLN A 112 1.35 -6.15 3.60
CA GLN A 112 1.36 -5.11 4.64
C GLN A 112 2.70 -4.37 4.69
N TRP A 113 3.82 -5.10 4.61
CA TRP A 113 5.14 -4.51 4.56
C TRP A 113 5.30 -3.59 3.34
N MET A 114 4.89 -4.06 2.16
CA MET A 114 4.93 -3.27 0.93
C MET A 114 4.09 -1.99 1.08
N ALA A 115 2.84 -2.10 1.54
CA ALA A 115 1.95 -0.95 1.69
C ALA A 115 2.53 0.12 2.64
N ARG A 116 3.24 -0.30 3.69
CA ARG A 116 3.90 0.62 4.63
C ARG A 116 5.13 1.31 4.07
N ASN A 117 5.82 0.67 3.13
CA ASN A 117 7.06 1.18 2.53
C ASN A 117 6.82 1.92 1.20
N LEU A 118 5.59 1.96 0.70
CA LEU A 118 5.24 2.79 -0.43
C LEU A 118 5.23 4.26 -0.02
N THR A 119 5.99 5.07 -0.76
CA THR A 119 5.95 6.53 -0.58
C THR A 119 4.74 7.11 -1.29
N SER A 120 4.05 8.02 -0.61
CA SER A 120 3.06 8.86 -1.27
C SER A 120 3.80 10.03 -1.93
N GLU A 121 3.70 10.15 -3.23
CA GLU A 121 4.20 11.34 -3.95
C GLU A 121 3.26 12.53 -3.73
N GLN A 122 2.09 12.29 -3.18
CA GLN A 122 1.05 13.27 -3.02
C GLN A 122 1.15 13.97 -1.65
N THR A 123 1.77 15.15 -1.65
CA THR A 123 1.86 16.00 -0.46
C THR A 123 0.63 16.87 -0.26
N SER A 124 -0.16 17.05 -1.32
CA SER A 124 -1.41 17.81 -1.29
C SER A 124 -2.49 17.11 -2.12
N TRP A 125 -3.73 17.18 -1.69
CA TRP A 125 -4.89 16.57 -2.33
C TRP A 125 -5.84 17.66 -2.82
N ASN A 126 -6.18 17.63 -4.09
CA ASN A 126 -7.31 18.40 -4.57
C ASN A 126 -8.63 17.64 -4.32
N MET A 127 -9.76 18.33 -4.48
CA MET A 127 -11.08 17.75 -4.21
C MET A 127 -11.37 16.53 -5.09
N ALA A 128 -11.04 16.60 -6.37
CA ALA A 128 -11.29 15.50 -7.32
C ALA A 128 -10.47 14.23 -6.95
N GLN A 129 -9.21 14.41 -6.55
CA GLN A 129 -8.35 13.31 -6.10
C GLN A 129 -8.85 12.70 -4.78
N ALA A 130 -9.30 13.53 -3.84
CA ALA A 130 -9.85 13.06 -2.58
C ALA A 130 -11.14 12.26 -2.80
N ILE A 131 -12.03 12.72 -3.66
CA ILE A 131 -13.27 12.01 -4.02
C ILE A 131 -12.96 10.68 -4.71
N ALA A 132 -12.04 10.66 -5.65
CA ALA A 132 -11.63 9.43 -6.33
C ALA A 132 -11.03 8.40 -5.35
N LEU A 133 -10.17 8.84 -4.43
CA LEU A 133 -9.62 7.99 -3.38
C LEU A 133 -10.72 7.39 -2.49
N LEU A 134 -11.66 8.23 -2.05
CA LEU A 134 -12.77 7.77 -1.20
C LEU A 134 -13.68 6.78 -1.92
N ALA A 135 -13.98 7.00 -3.20
CA ALA A 135 -14.76 6.07 -4.01
C ALA A 135 -14.08 4.71 -4.11
N ASP A 136 -12.76 4.67 -4.31
CA ASP A 136 -11.99 3.43 -4.33
C ASP A 136 -11.93 2.75 -2.95
N VAL A 137 -11.81 3.51 -1.87
CA VAL A 137 -11.86 2.98 -0.50
C VAL A 137 -13.23 2.37 -0.21
N GLU A 138 -14.32 3.01 -0.56
CA GLU A 138 -15.68 2.48 -0.40
C GLU A 138 -15.89 1.18 -1.18
N ARG A 139 -15.34 1.12 -2.39
CA ARG A 139 -15.46 -0.05 -3.27
C ARG A 139 -14.62 -1.24 -2.80
N LEU A 140 -13.35 -1.02 -2.41
CA LEU A 140 -12.40 -2.08 -2.08
C LEU A 140 -12.29 -2.38 -0.58
N CYS A 141 -12.62 -1.40 0.25
CA CYS A 141 -12.47 -1.48 1.70
C CYS A 141 -13.75 -1.04 2.43
N PRO A 142 -14.93 -1.62 2.14
CA PRO A 142 -16.20 -1.19 2.75
C PRO A 142 -16.19 -1.28 4.28
N GLN A 143 -15.39 -2.18 4.84
CA GLN A 143 -15.22 -2.33 6.29
C GLN A 143 -14.60 -1.07 6.94
N LEU A 144 -13.75 -0.33 6.25
CA LEU A 144 -13.15 0.91 6.78
C LEU A 144 -14.16 2.03 6.96
N VAL A 145 -15.20 2.04 6.14
CA VAL A 145 -16.31 3.01 6.25
C VAL A 145 -17.22 2.65 7.41
N ARG A 146 -17.49 1.36 7.62
CA ARG A 146 -18.38 0.86 8.69
C ARG A 146 -17.72 0.89 10.07
N THR A 147 -16.46 0.50 10.13
CA THR A 147 -15.68 0.44 11.38
C THR A 147 -14.31 1.07 11.14
N PRO A 148 -14.20 2.40 11.17
CA PRO A 148 -12.95 3.09 10.89
C PRO A 148 -11.86 2.70 11.91
N PRO A 149 -10.65 2.33 11.45
CA PRO A 149 -9.53 2.12 12.36
C PRO A 149 -9.06 3.44 12.98
N GLY A 150 -8.36 3.35 14.11
CA GLY A 150 -7.75 4.51 14.74
C GLY A 150 -6.85 5.29 13.78
N GLY A 151 -6.94 6.61 13.82
CA GLY A 151 -6.15 7.53 12.98
C GLY A 151 -6.74 7.79 11.59
N LEU A 152 -7.81 7.10 11.19
CA LEU A 152 -8.47 7.37 9.91
C LEU A 152 -9.47 8.53 10.00
N LEU A 153 -10.34 8.50 10.99
CA LEU A 153 -11.39 9.51 11.19
C LEU A 153 -11.30 10.12 12.59
N GLN A 154 -11.45 11.43 12.65
CA GLN A 154 -11.53 12.20 13.89
C GLN A 154 -12.79 13.06 13.88
N PRO A 155 -13.75 12.88 14.81
CA PRO A 155 -14.88 13.76 14.94
C PRO A 155 -14.44 15.21 15.24
N VAL A 156 -15.13 16.17 14.66
CA VAL A 156 -14.89 17.62 14.90
C VAL A 156 -15.93 18.13 15.88
N ASP A 157 -15.47 18.68 17.00
CA ASP A 157 -16.33 19.34 17.97
C ASP A 157 -16.64 20.76 17.50
N LEU A 158 -17.77 20.90 16.80
CA LEU A 158 -18.25 22.21 16.32
C LEU A 158 -18.78 23.08 17.46
N HIS A 159 -19.25 22.50 18.57
CA HIS A 159 -19.78 23.27 19.68
C HIS A 159 -18.71 24.13 20.35
N SER A 160 -17.54 23.56 20.59
CA SER A 160 -16.40 24.32 21.11
C SER A 160 -15.96 25.43 20.15
N ALA A 161 -15.92 25.15 18.85
CA ALA A 161 -15.55 26.14 17.85
C ALA A 161 -16.59 27.27 17.74
N MET A 162 -17.87 26.93 17.79
CA MET A 162 -18.96 27.90 17.76
C MET A 162 -19.00 28.80 19.03
N ASN A 163 -18.74 28.19 20.19
CA ASN A 163 -18.68 28.93 21.43
C ASN A 163 -17.51 29.94 21.46
N ALA A 164 -16.36 29.59 20.95
CA ALA A 164 -15.22 30.47 20.82
C ALA A 164 -15.51 31.69 19.90
N LEU A 165 -16.44 31.57 18.95
CA LEU A 165 -16.84 32.67 18.08
C LEU A 165 -17.94 33.59 18.69
N LYS A 166 -18.58 33.16 19.79
CA LYS A 166 -19.65 33.94 20.44
C LYS A 166 -19.14 34.92 21.49
N ASP A 167 -17.89 34.74 21.96
CA ASP A 167 -17.28 35.53 23.03
C ASP A 167 -16.68 36.86 22.51
N GLU A 168 -16.86 37.18 21.26
CA GLU A 168 -16.61 38.48 20.66
C GLU A 168 -17.91 39.24 20.41
#